data_93fc3fafd3f3835c37d8d84d59782e11
#
_entry.id   93fc3fafd3f3835c37d8d84d59782e11
#
_cell.length_a   1.000
_cell.length_b   1.000
_cell.length_c   1.000
_cell.angle_alpha   90.00
_cell.angle_beta   90.00
_cell.angle_gamma   90.00
#
_symmetry.space_group_name_H-M   'P 1'
#
loop_
_entity.id
_entity.type
_entity.pdbx_description
1 polymer ?
#
loop_
_entity_poly.entity_id
_entity_poly.type
_entity_poly.pdbx_seq_one_letter_code
_entity_poly.pdbx_strand_id
1 'polypeptide(L)'
;MKKVMMTLMAAMIAIVVNAQYNVGTSSTTTDYFGNQTTTHRNQYGQTTGTSTSSTDYFGNKTTTHRDRYGNTIGTSSTSTDYFGNTTTTHRDRYGNTTGTARSNTDYFGNTNTTYTDSYGRSTGTSSTSTDYFGNTTTTYRNRYGQTQGSSTSSTDYFGNRNTQQRSNNSNTTIWSW
;
A
#
# COMPACT_ATOMS: atom_id res chain seq x y z
N MET A 1 -11.97 -15.44 -2.91
CA MET A 1 -11.81 -14.18 -3.66
C MET A 1 -11.59 -12.96 -2.76
N LYS A 2 -12.30 -12.78 -1.62
CA LYS A 2 -12.10 -11.63 -0.70
C LYS A 2 -10.67 -11.53 -0.11
N LYS A 3 -10.01 -12.64 0.18
CA LYS A 3 -8.66 -12.68 0.76
C LYS A 3 -7.55 -12.18 -0.18
N VAL A 4 -7.70 -12.33 -1.50
CA VAL A 4 -6.73 -11.89 -2.50
C VAL A 4 -6.74 -10.38 -2.68
N MET A 5 -7.90 -9.72 -2.55
CA MET A 5 -8.00 -8.26 -2.63
C MET A 5 -7.33 -7.53 -1.45
N MET A 6 -7.44 -8.07 -0.23
CA MET A 6 -6.77 -7.49 0.95
C MET A 6 -5.25 -7.55 0.86
N THR A 7 -4.72 -8.64 0.30
CA THR A 7 -3.27 -8.82 0.14
C THR A 7 -2.66 -7.85 -0.87
N LEU A 8 -3.43 -7.46 -1.89
CA LEU A 8 -2.97 -6.50 -2.91
C LEU A 8 -2.94 -5.05 -2.39
N MET A 9 -3.88 -4.66 -1.51
CA MET A 9 -3.88 -3.33 -0.90
C MET A 9 -2.71 -3.12 0.07
N ALA A 10 -2.37 -4.14 0.87
CA ALA A 10 -1.21 -4.07 1.75
C ALA A 10 0.12 -4.00 0.98
N ALA A 11 0.21 -4.65 -0.20
CA ALA A 11 1.40 -4.57 -1.06
C ALA A 11 1.56 -3.19 -1.73
N MET A 12 0.46 -2.47 -2.00
CA MET A 12 0.55 -1.12 -2.60
C MET A 12 1.00 -0.04 -1.60
N ILE A 13 0.76 -0.23 -0.31
CA ILE A 13 1.19 0.74 0.72
C ILE A 13 2.71 0.62 0.97
N ALA A 14 3.32 -0.53 0.68
CA ALA A 14 4.75 -0.78 0.88
C ALA A 14 5.67 -0.17 -0.19
N ILE A 15 5.14 0.45 -1.26
CA ILE A 15 5.95 0.89 -2.42
C ILE A 15 6.48 2.32 -2.26
N VAL A 16 6.07 3.07 -1.23
CA VAL A 16 6.34 4.50 -1.22
C VAL A 16 7.32 4.92 -0.13
N VAL A 17 8.49 4.34 -0.11
CA VAL A 17 9.65 4.95 0.55
C VAL A 17 10.69 5.27 -0.53
N ASN A 18 10.68 6.49 -1.06
CA ASN A 18 11.56 7.07 -2.07
C ASN A 18 11.20 6.83 -3.56
N ALA A 19 9.99 7.16 -3.99
CA ALA A 19 9.72 7.34 -5.40
C ALA A 19 9.57 8.82 -5.75
N GLN A 20 10.66 9.55 -5.68
CA GLN A 20 10.79 10.72 -6.53
C GLN A 20 11.13 10.23 -7.94
N TYR A 21 10.17 10.39 -8.86
CA TYR A 21 10.34 10.29 -10.31
C TYR A 21 11.11 9.07 -10.85
N ASN A 22 10.60 7.86 -10.67
CA ASN A 22 11.05 6.74 -11.50
C ASN A 22 9.92 5.78 -11.74
N VAL A 23 9.52 5.64 -13.00
CA VAL A 23 8.70 4.53 -13.47
C VAL A 23 9.56 3.28 -13.35
N GLY A 24 9.47 2.60 -12.21
CA GLY A 24 10.15 1.34 -11.95
C GLY A 24 9.20 0.17 -12.11
N THR A 25 9.72 -1.03 -12.05
CA THR A 25 8.96 -2.28 -12.03
C THR A 25 9.09 -2.97 -10.68
N SER A 26 8.06 -3.72 -10.29
CA SER A 26 8.10 -4.59 -9.11
C SER A 26 7.70 -5.99 -9.51
N SER A 27 8.43 -6.98 -9.03
CA SER A 27 8.14 -8.40 -9.21
C SER A 27 7.97 -9.06 -7.86
N THR A 28 6.87 -9.78 -7.67
CA THR A 28 6.57 -10.49 -6.42
C THR A 28 6.59 -11.99 -6.65
N THR A 29 7.29 -12.70 -5.79
CA THR A 29 7.29 -14.17 -5.70
C THR A 29 6.67 -14.57 -4.38
N THR A 30 5.97 -15.71 -4.37
CA THR A 30 5.39 -16.29 -3.16
C THR A 30 6.01 -17.66 -2.94
N ASP A 31 6.48 -17.92 -1.72
CA ASP A 31 7.04 -19.22 -1.36
C ASP A 31 5.93 -20.22 -0.97
N TYR A 32 6.32 -21.46 -0.70
CA TYR A 32 5.41 -22.54 -0.32
C TYR A 32 4.62 -22.22 0.99
N PHE A 33 5.18 -21.42 1.86
CA PHE A 33 4.55 -21.03 3.14
C PHE A 33 3.66 -19.78 3.00
N GLY A 34 3.53 -19.21 1.78
CA GLY A 34 2.73 -18.02 1.52
C GLY A 34 3.46 -16.70 1.80
N ASN A 35 4.75 -16.73 2.17
CA ASN A 35 5.52 -15.51 2.31
C ASN A 35 5.79 -14.90 0.93
N GLN A 36 5.73 -13.59 0.86
CA GLN A 36 5.91 -12.85 -0.39
C GLN A 36 7.21 -12.07 -0.36
N THR A 37 7.98 -12.16 -1.42
CA THR A 37 9.14 -11.29 -1.64
C THR A 37 8.90 -10.46 -2.89
N THR A 38 8.88 -9.14 -2.72
CA THR A 38 8.75 -8.17 -3.80
C THR A 38 10.10 -7.52 -4.05
N THR A 39 10.61 -7.61 -5.26
CA THR A 39 11.82 -6.92 -5.71
C THR A 39 11.43 -5.66 -6.47
N HIS A 40 11.94 -4.53 -6.05
CA HIS A 40 11.73 -3.23 -6.69
C HIS A 40 12.90 -2.88 -7.58
N ARG A 41 12.63 -2.42 -8.80
CA ARG A 41 13.65 -2.05 -9.79
C ARG A 41 13.36 -0.65 -10.33
N ASN A 42 14.40 0.11 -10.64
CA ASN A 42 14.26 1.39 -11.33
C ASN A 42 13.99 1.17 -12.84
N GLN A 43 13.82 2.26 -13.58
CA GLN A 43 13.62 2.24 -15.04
C GLN A 43 14.75 1.56 -15.83
N TYR A 44 15.93 1.44 -15.25
CA TYR A 44 17.09 0.77 -15.87
C TYR A 44 17.20 -0.71 -15.48
N GLY A 45 16.17 -1.25 -14.80
CA GLY A 45 16.15 -2.65 -14.35
C GLY A 45 17.02 -2.96 -13.13
N GLN A 46 17.69 -1.95 -12.54
CA GLN A 46 18.54 -2.14 -11.35
C GLN A 46 17.65 -2.29 -10.11
N THR A 47 17.97 -3.25 -9.27
CA THR A 47 17.27 -3.44 -7.99
C THR A 47 17.52 -2.24 -7.08
N THR A 48 16.46 -1.61 -6.61
CA THR A 48 16.47 -0.51 -5.64
C THR A 48 16.21 -0.96 -4.21
N GLY A 49 15.58 -2.13 -4.06
CA GLY A 49 15.30 -2.71 -2.76
C GLY A 49 14.40 -3.93 -2.85
N THR A 50 14.11 -4.52 -1.69
CA THR A 50 13.21 -5.66 -1.55
C THR A 50 12.25 -5.44 -0.38
N SER A 51 11.07 -6.04 -0.48
CA SER A 51 10.10 -6.12 0.62
C SER A 51 9.71 -7.57 0.84
N THR A 52 9.94 -8.10 2.03
CA THR A 52 9.56 -9.47 2.40
C THR A 52 8.42 -9.42 3.39
N SER A 53 7.32 -10.09 3.05
CA SER A 53 6.10 -10.14 3.88
C SER A 53 5.83 -11.56 4.33
N SER A 54 5.46 -11.70 5.61
CA SER A 54 4.93 -12.93 6.20
C SER A 54 3.60 -12.66 6.86
N THR A 55 2.74 -13.68 6.91
CA THR A 55 1.44 -13.61 7.58
C THR A 55 1.43 -14.67 8.68
N ASP A 56 1.08 -14.28 9.89
CA ASP A 56 0.98 -15.19 11.02
C ASP A 56 -0.35 -15.99 10.99
N TYR A 57 -0.50 -16.91 11.94
CA TYR A 57 -1.71 -17.74 12.09
C TYR A 57 -2.98 -16.92 12.34
N PHE A 58 -2.86 -15.74 12.94
CA PHE A 58 -3.98 -14.85 13.22
C PHE A 58 -4.33 -13.92 12.05
N GLY A 59 -3.58 -14.01 10.94
CA GLY A 59 -3.77 -13.17 9.75
C GLY A 59 -3.09 -11.81 9.81
N ASN A 60 -2.27 -11.54 10.84
CA ASN A 60 -1.47 -10.33 10.88
C ASN A 60 -0.31 -10.45 9.90
N LYS A 61 -0.04 -9.38 9.16
CA LYS A 61 1.01 -9.33 8.16
C LYS A 61 2.15 -8.44 8.62
N THR A 62 3.37 -8.97 8.57
CA THR A 62 4.59 -8.18 8.80
C THR A 62 5.38 -8.10 7.51
N THR A 63 5.80 -6.90 7.13
CA THR A 63 6.63 -6.65 5.96
C THR A 63 7.92 -5.96 6.39
N THR A 64 9.06 -6.51 5.99
CA THR A 64 10.38 -5.91 6.18
C THR A 64 10.84 -5.31 4.87
N HIS A 65 11.22 -4.04 4.88
CA HIS A 65 11.74 -3.30 3.74
C HIS A 65 13.25 -3.20 3.82
N ARG A 66 13.93 -3.49 2.71
CA ARG A 66 15.39 -3.48 2.61
C ARG A 66 15.83 -2.64 1.42
N ASP A 67 16.95 -1.96 1.58
CA ASP A 67 17.60 -1.26 0.47
C ASP A 67 18.24 -2.25 -0.52
N ARG A 68 18.87 -1.72 -1.57
CA ARG A 68 19.57 -2.53 -2.59
C ARG A 68 20.76 -3.32 -2.03
N TYR A 69 21.29 -2.95 -0.87
CA TYR A 69 22.39 -3.61 -0.21
C TYR A 69 21.95 -4.65 0.82
N GLY A 70 20.61 -4.83 0.99
CA GLY A 70 20.03 -5.76 1.94
C GLY A 70 19.85 -5.21 3.36
N ASN A 71 20.21 -3.94 3.62
CA ASN A 71 20.01 -3.33 4.93
C ASN A 71 18.52 -3.06 5.16
N THR A 72 18.05 -3.35 6.36
CA THR A 72 16.67 -3.00 6.73
C THR A 72 16.53 -1.49 6.84
N ILE A 73 15.57 -0.91 6.10
CA ILE A 73 15.24 0.51 6.13
C ILE A 73 13.95 0.79 6.92
N GLY A 74 13.15 -0.23 7.17
CA GLY A 74 11.94 -0.12 7.96
C GLY A 74 11.11 -1.39 7.96
N THR A 75 10.02 -1.36 8.73
CA THR A 75 9.03 -2.43 8.79
C THR A 75 7.61 -1.88 8.74
N SER A 76 6.68 -2.70 8.27
CA SER A 76 5.25 -2.43 8.34
C SER A 76 4.55 -3.62 8.97
N SER A 77 3.70 -3.39 9.96
CA SER A 77 2.90 -4.44 10.60
C SER A 77 1.41 -4.11 10.41
N THR A 78 0.66 -5.04 9.83
CA THR A 78 -0.79 -4.91 9.62
C THR A 78 -1.51 -5.94 10.45
N SER A 79 -2.48 -5.49 11.23
CA SER A 79 -3.42 -6.33 11.96
C SER A 79 -4.84 -6.07 11.46
N THR A 80 -5.68 -7.10 11.55
CA THR A 80 -7.09 -7.03 11.18
C THR A 80 -7.92 -7.36 12.41
N ASP A 81 -8.89 -6.51 12.76
CA ASP A 81 -9.80 -6.77 13.86
C ASP A 81 -10.94 -7.72 13.46
N TYR A 82 -11.77 -8.09 14.43
CA TYR A 82 -12.92 -8.98 14.22
C TYR A 82 -13.93 -8.43 13.19
N PHE A 83 -14.04 -7.12 13.05
CA PHE A 83 -14.95 -6.47 12.11
C PHE A 83 -14.35 -6.30 10.70
N GLY A 84 -13.10 -6.75 10.50
CA GLY A 84 -12.39 -6.64 9.23
C GLY A 84 -11.70 -5.31 9.00
N ASN A 85 -11.67 -4.42 10.00
CA ASN A 85 -10.87 -3.20 9.92
C ASN A 85 -9.39 -3.53 10.05
N THR A 86 -8.56 -2.83 9.29
CA THR A 86 -7.12 -3.04 9.34
C THR A 86 -6.40 -1.84 9.93
N THR A 87 -5.34 -2.12 10.69
CA THR A 87 -4.40 -1.10 11.15
C THR A 87 -3.00 -1.50 10.71
N THR A 88 -2.36 -0.64 9.92
CA THR A 88 -0.96 -0.80 9.51
C THR A 88 -0.12 0.22 10.25
N THR A 89 0.91 -0.24 10.95
CA THR A 89 1.91 0.62 11.62
C THR A 89 3.21 0.55 10.84
N HIS A 90 3.74 1.69 10.46
CA HIS A 90 5.04 1.82 9.80
C HIS A 90 6.10 2.23 10.81
N ARG A 91 7.27 1.60 10.72
CA ARG A 91 8.42 1.88 11.60
C ARG A 91 9.68 2.08 10.77
N ASP A 92 10.54 2.95 11.25
CA ASP A 92 11.87 3.12 10.68
C ASP A 92 12.78 1.93 11.02
N ARG A 93 14.04 1.99 10.55
CA ARG A 93 15.06 0.96 10.82
C ARG A 93 15.42 0.82 12.31
N TYR A 94 15.10 1.82 13.12
CA TYR A 94 15.37 1.83 14.57
C TYR A 94 14.16 1.36 15.38
N GLY A 95 13.03 1.03 14.72
CA GLY A 95 11.80 0.59 15.35
C GLY A 95 10.87 1.72 15.78
N ASN A 96 11.21 2.99 15.54
CA ASN A 96 10.33 4.12 15.87
C ASN A 96 9.16 4.16 14.90
N THR A 97 7.95 4.40 15.40
CA THR A 97 6.77 4.55 14.57
C THR A 97 6.88 5.85 13.76
N THR A 98 6.78 5.73 12.44
CA THR A 98 6.78 6.86 11.51
C THR A 98 5.37 7.29 11.12
N GLY A 99 4.40 6.39 11.23
CA GLY A 99 3.00 6.68 10.96
C GLY A 99 2.13 5.44 11.04
N THR A 100 0.80 5.65 10.92
CA THR A 100 -0.17 4.55 10.84
C THR A 100 -1.18 4.78 9.73
N ALA A 101 -1.73 3.70 9.19
CA ALA A 101 -2.88 3.71 8.29
C ALA A 101 -3.98 2.83 8.89
N ARG A 102 -5.18 3.38 9.07
CA ARG A 102 -6.34 2.64 9.55
C ARG A 102 -7.39 2.60 8.46
N SER A 103 -7.79 1.39 8.08
CA SER A 103 -8.79 1.18 7.05
C SER A 103 -10.00 0.47 7.62
N ASN A 104 -11.17 0.94 7.22
CA ASN A 104 -12.44 0.26 7.46
C ASN A 104 -13.15 0.04 6.12
N THR A 105 -13.81 -1.10 6.01
CA THR A 105 -14.60 -1.45 4.82
C THR A 105 -16.06 -1.49 5.21
N ASP A 106 -16.90 -0.76 4.47
CA ASP A 106 -18.34 -0.73 4.69
C ASP A 106 -19.03 -1.98 4.10
N TYR A 107 -20.34 -2.08 4.35
CA TYR A 107 -21.16 -3.19 3.86
C TYR A 107 -21.16 -3.31 2.32
N PHE A 108 -20.97 -2.21 1.61
CA PHE A 108 -20.94 -2.17 0.14
C PHE A 108 -19.55 -2.48 -0.44
N GLY A 109 -18.56 -2.74 0.43
CA GLY A 109 -17.19 -3.04 0.02
C GLY A 109 -16.32 -1.81 -0.25
N ASN A 110 -16.80 -0.60 0.05
CA ASN A 110 -15.99 0.59 -0.03
C ASN A 110 -15.02 0.64 1.16
N THR A 111 -13.79 1.03 0.91
CA THR A 111 -12.76 1.12 1.95
C THR A 111 -12.36 2.56 2.17
N ASN A 112 -12.43 3.02 3.43
CA ASN A 112 -11.92 4.32 3.85
C ASN A 112 -10.67 4.12 4.68
N THR A 113 -9.59 4.84 4.34
CA THR A 113 -8.32 4.78 5.06
C THR A 113 -7.96 6.16 5.58
N THR A 114 -7.59 6.24 6.85
CA THR A 114 -7.02 7.44 7.48
C THR A 114 -5.55 7.21 7.74
N TYR A 115 -4.72 8.16 7.33
CA TYR A 115 -3.28 8.16 7.52
C TYR A 115 -2.91 9.13 8.63
N THR A 116 -2.00 8.72 9.51
CA THR A 116 -1.49 9.57 10.59
C THR A 116 0.04 9.58 10.59
N ASP A 117 0.63 10.67 11.09
CA ASP A 117 2.06 10.76 11.34
C ASP A 117 2.44 10.04 12.66
N SER A 118 3.74 10.11 13.03
CA SER A 118 4.27 9.54 14.27
C SER A 118 3.66 10.11 15.55
N TYR A 119 3.04 11.29 15.48
CA TYR A 119 2.37 11.96 16.59
C TYR A 119 0.86 11.69 16.63
N GLY A 120 0.34 10.84 15.73
CA GLY A 120 -1.08 10.53 15.62
C GLY A 120 -1.93 11.60 14.94
N ARG A 121 -1.31 12.64 14.34
CA ARG A 121 -2.04 13.69 13.62
C ARG A 121 -2.39 13.20 12.23
N SER A 122 -3.65 13.41 11.79
CA SER A 122 -4.06 13.04 10.45
C SER A 122 -3.24 13.80 9.39
N THR A 123 -2.69 13.07 8.45
CA THR A 123 -1.96 13.59 7.27
C THR A 123 -2.83 13.56 6.02
N GLY A 124 -3.88 12.71 6.01
CA GLY A 124 -4.82 12.61 4.92
C GLY A 124 -5.70 11.39 5.00
N THR A 125 -6.53 11.22 3.98
CA THR A 125 -7.45 10.09 3.85
C THR A 125 -7.45 9.56 2.43
N SER A 126 -7.82 8.29 2.24
CA SER A 126 -8.24 7.77 0.95
C SER A 126 -9.57 7.06 1.06
N SER A 127 -10.36 7.12 0.00
CA SER A 127 -11.61 6.40 -0.12
C SER A 127 -11.58 5.58 -1.41
N THR A 128 -11.77 4.28 -1.30
CA THR A 128 -11.81 3.35 -2.42
C THR A 128 -13.20 2.78 -2.56
N SER A 129 -13.78 2.89 -3.74
CA SER A 129 -15.04 2.25 -4.12
C SER A 129 -14.81 1.22 -5.21
N THR A 130 -15.62 0.16 -5.20
CA THR A 130 -15.59 -0.89 -6.23
C THR A 130 -16.94 -0.88 -6.93
N ASP A 131 -16.93 -0.78 -8.27
CA ASP A 131 -18.15 -0.85 -9.06
C ASP A 131 -18.62 -2.31 -9.26
N TYR A 132 -19.79 -2.46 -9.91
CA TYR A 132 -20.37 -3.77 -10.20
C TYR A 132 -19.47 -4.67 -11.05
N PHE A 133 -18.60 -4.09 -11.88
CA PHE A 133 -17.67 -4.82 -12.76
C PHE A 133 -16.35 -5.16 -12.07
N GLY A 134 -16.17 -4.78 -10.81
CA GLY A 134 -14.94 -5.02 -10.05
C GLY A 134 -13.85 -3.97 -10.29
N ASN A 135 -14.15 -2.89 -11.02
CA ASN A 135 -13.21 -1.78 -11.14
C ASN A 135 -13.17 -1.00 -9.82
N THR A 136 -12.00 -0.58 -9.43
CA THR A 136 -11.82 0.21 -8.21
C THR A 136 -11.43 1.64 -8.53
N THR A 137 -12.01 2.58 -7.81
CA THR A 137 -11.61 3.99 -7.83
C THR A 137 -11.21 4.41 -6.43
N THR A 138 -9.97 4.90 -6.29
CA THR A 138 -9.45 5.44 -5.03
C THR A 138 -9.26 6.94 -5.18
N THR A 139 -9.84 7.72 -4.27
CA THR A 139 -9.64 9.16 -4.18
C THR A 139 -8.77 9.46 -2.97
N TYR A 140 -7.72 10.26 -3.14
CA TYR A 140 -6.80 10.69 -2.10
C TYR A 140 -7.08 12.14 -1.71
N ARG A 141 -7.12 12.41 -0.40
CA ARG A 141 -7.34 13.74 0.16
C ARG A 141 -6.25 14.08 1.18
N ASN A 142 -5.86 15.35 1.23
CA ASN A 142 -4.96 15.84 2.27
C ASN A 142 -5.71 15.99 3.61
N ARG A 143 -4.98 16.41 4.66
CA ARG A 143 -5.53 16.63 6.00
C ARG A 143 -6.66 17.68 6.06
N TYR A 144 -6.77 18.54 5.05
CA TYR A 144 -7.81 19.56 4.92
C TYR A 144 -9.02 19.08 4.10
N GLY A 145 -9.04 17.80 3.69
CA GLY A 145 -10.11 17.22 2.88
C GLY A 145 -10.05 17.55 1.39
N GLN A 146 -9.04 18.30 0.93
CA GLN A 146 -8.88 18.65 -0.47
C GLN A 146 -8.36 17.44 -1.25
N THR A 147 -8.97 17.15 -2.41
CA THR A 147 -8.55 16.05 -3.28
C THR A 147 -7.19 16.34 -3.89
N GLN A 148 -6.24 15.45 -3.67
CA GLN A 148 -4.89 15.49 -4.22
C GLN A 148 -4.79 14.71 -5.53
N GLY A 149 -5.61 13.70 -5.71
CA GLY A 149 -5.63 12.89 -6.90
C GLY A 149 -6.52 11.67 -6.78
N SER A 150 -6.52 10.86 -7.82
CA SER A 150 -7.26 9.59 -7.84
C SER A 150 -6.49 8.50 -8.57
N SER A 151 -6.84 7.27 -8.27
CA SER A 151 -6.35 6.07 -8.96
C SER A 151 -7.55 5.22 -9.37
N THR A 152 -7.62 4.85 -10.63
CA THR A 152 -8.64 3.93 -11.15
C THR A 152 -7.96 2.65 -11.60
N SER A 153 -8.48 1.50 -11.17
CA SER A 153 -7.95 0.20 -11.56
C SER A 153 -9.06 -0.68 -12.08
N SER A 154 -8.81 -1.31 -13.24
CA SER A 154 -9.69 -2.29 -13.84
C SER A 154 -8.95 -3.60 -14.04
N THR A 155 -9.69 -4.72 -13.98
CA THR A 155 -9.15 -6.06 -14.25
C THR A 155 -9.88 -6.60 -15.47
N ASP A 156 -9.13 -7.04 -16.49
CA ASP A 156 -9.73 -7.63 -17.68
C ASP A 156 -10.18 -9.09 -17.42
N TYR A 157 -10.83 -9.68 -18.43
CA TYR A 157 -11.31 -11.06 -18.37
C TYR A 157 -10.19 -12.08 -18.12
N PHE A 158 -8.95 -11.78 -18.51
CA PHE A 158 -7.78 -12.65 -18.34
C PHE A 158 -7.08 -12.45 -16.99
N GLY A 159 -7.60 -11.55 -16.13
CA GLY A 159 -7.01 -11.25 -14.83
C GLY A 159 -5.90 -10.19 -14.87
N ASN A 160 -5.63 -9.58 -16.02
CA ASN A 160 -4.65 -8.49 -16.11
C ASN A 160 -5.23 -7.22 -15.50
N ARG A 161 -4.45 -6.58 -14.64
CA ARG A 161 -4.86 -5.36 -13.96
C ARG A 161 -4.21 -4.14 -14.60
N ASN A 162 -5.03 -3.19 -15.02
CA ASN A 162 -4.61 -1.87 -15.48
C ASN A 162 -4.94 -0.82 -14.42
N THR A 163 -3.96 0.02 -14.07
CA THR A 163 -4.14 1.09 -13.08
C THR A 163 -3.68 2.42 -13.68
N GLN A 164 -4.58 3.40 -13.66
CA GLN A 164 -4.33 4.78 -14.05
C GLN A 164 -4.34 5.66 -12.81
N GLN A 165 -3.35 6.53 -12.68
CA GLN A 165 -3.25 7.51 -11.60
C GLN A 165 -3.35 8.92 -12.18
N ARG A 166 -4.10 9.79 -11.49
CA ARG A 166 -4.24 11.21 -11.82
C ARG A 166 -3.90 12.03 -10.59
N SER A 167 -3.03 13.03 -10.76
CA SER A 167 -2.75 14.03 -9.72
C SER A 167 -3.47 15.32 -10.09
N ASN A 168 -4.05 16.00 -9.12
CA ASN A 168 -4.69 17.32 -9.31
C ASN A 168 -3.66 18.46 -9.30
N ASN A 169 -2.40 18.17 -8.93
CA ASN A 169 -1.33 19.15 -8.90
C ASN A 169 -0.10 18.58 -9.60
N SER A 170 0.40 19.25 -10.64
CA SER A 170 1.57 18.83 -11.42
C SER A 170 2.87 18.74 -10.59
N ASN A 171 2.87 19.26 -9.36
CA ASN A 171 4.01 19.29 -8.44
C ASN A 171 3.83 18.46 -7.18
N THR A 172 2.75 17.69 -7.06
CA THR A 172 2.51 16.90 -5.84
C THR A 172 2.69 15.44 -6.14
N THR A 173 3.75 14.84 -5.59
CA THR A 173 3.85 13.38 -5.45
C THR A 173 2.64 12.92 -4.64
N ILE A 174 1.79 12.08 -5.22
CA ILE A 174 0.70 11.45 -4.49
C ILE A 174 1.36 10.47 -3.51
N TRP A 175 1.60 10.97 -2.28
CA TRP A 175 2.09 10.22 -1.12
C TRP A 175 3.44 9.48 -1.31
N SER A 176 4.51 10.11 -0.88
CA SER A 176 5.74 9.43 -0.48
C SER A 176 5.69 9.21 1.05
N TRP A 177 5.50 8.00 1.46
CA TRP A 177 5.66 7.54 2.85
C TRP A 177 6.95 6.75 2.98
#